data_9d039e022e0977277c02437d2b6cd930
#
_entry.id   9d039e022e0977277c02437d2b6cd930
#
_cell.length_a   1.000
_cell.length_b   1.000
_cell.length_c   1.000
_cell.angle_alpha   90.00
_cell.angle_beta   90.00
_cell.angle_gamma   90.00
#
_symmetry.space_group_name_H-M   'P 1'
#
loop_
_entity.id
_entity.type
_entity.pdbx_description
1 polymer ?
#
loop_
_entity_poly.entity_id
_entity_poly.type
_entity_poly.pdbx_seq_one_letter_code
_entity_poly.pdbx_strand_id
1 'polypeptide(L)'
;KWLFMLLNPFVQVGLALMMFYLASGRRVDPRSWPDVRLFGLGLLLLFTCTARPGVTIYWLSGATNYSWGAAVWLGFLCLYRGLLEDAESGRKGDSGRNNSWGKFAAAAVLGFPAGMTNENNIPGTWLLLGALFVFVRLVRKEKLPLWFYAGLAFQVAGSLCMLLAPGISARMHSATPGCAEPLSGFWSRWEALPSLLLRMHEYLALPVLLGVAAAWVLWKTFHRDRNSFRAWKIPFG
;
A
#
# COMPACT_ATOMS: atom_id res chain seq x y z
N LYS A 1 15.68 20.72 8.01
CA LYS A 1 14.30 21.22 7.97
C LYS A 1 13.90 21.67 6.55
N TRP A 2 14.70 22.51 5.88
CA TRP A 2 14.45 22.98 4.51
C TRP A 2 14.36 21.84 3.49
N LEU A 3 15.25 20.86 3.56
CA LEU A 3 15.25 19.69 2.68
C LEU A 3 13.95 18.90 2.81
N PHE A 4 13.43 18.74 4.03
CA PHE A 4 12.14 18.09 4.24
C PHE A 4 11.00 18.87 3.60
N MET A 5 10.95 20.19 3.80
CA MET A 5 9.92 21.03 3.21
C MET A 5 9.92 20.98 1.68
N LEU A 6 11.11 20.85 1.08
CA LEU A 6 11.26 20.72 -0.37
C LEU A 6 10.83 19.34 -0.87
N LEU A 7 11.24 18.25 -0.20
CA LEU A 7 11.00 16.89 -0.66
C LEU A 7 9.59 16.36 -0.34
N ASN A 8 9.00 16.81 0.76
CA ASN A 8 7.74 16.27 1.22
C ASN A 8 6.58 16.38 0.19
N PRO A 9 6.38 17.49 -0.54
CA PRO A 9 5.37 17.56 -1.60
C PRO A 9 5.58 16.50 -2.69
N PHE A 10 6.82 16.24 -3.08
CA PHE A 10 7.12 15.19 -4.07
C PHE A 10 6.77 13.79 -3.56
N VAL A 11 6.99 13.54 -2.28
CA VAL A 11 6.58 12.27 -1.64
C VAL A 11 5.06 12.12 -1.69
N GLN A 12 4.28 13.17 -1.39
CA GLN A 12 2.82 13.12 -1.43
C GLN A 12 2.29 12.89 -2.86
N VAL A 13 2.87 13.57 -3.85
CA VAL A 13 2.56 13.35 -5.28
C VAL A 13 2.94 11.93 -5.68
N GLY A 14 4.12 11.45 -5.27
CA GLY A 14 4.57 10.07 -5.49
C GLY A 14 3.62 9.03 -4.90
N LEU A 15 3.13 9.25 -3.67
CA LEU A 15 2.12 8.40 -3.04
C LEU A 15 0.85 8.31 -3.90
N ALA A 16 0.31 9.45 -4.33
CA ALA A 16 -0.89 9.47 -5.16
C ALA A 16 -0.68 8.76 -6.51
N LEU A 17 0.50 8.94 -7.14
CA LEU A 17 0.86 8.23 -8.37
C LEU A 17 0.96 6.72 -8.17
N MET A 18 1.58 6.26 -7.07
CA MET A 18 1.68 4.85 -6.74
C MET A 18 0.32 4.24 -6.42
N MET A 19 -0.54 4.95 -5.68
CA MET A 19 -1.92 4.53 -5.42
C MET A 19 -2.72 4.39 -6.72
N PHE A 20 -2.60 5.38 -7.62
CA PHE A 20 -3.22 5.31 -8.95
C PHE A 20 -2.74 4.09 -9.74
N TYR A 21 -1.42 3.87 -9.78
CA TYR A 21 -0.83 2.73 -10.49
C TYR A 21 -1.28 1.39 -9.90
N LEU A 22 -1.26 1.24 -8.58
CA LEU A 22 -1.72 0.03 -7.91
C LEU A 22 -3.19 -0.27 -8.20
N ALA A 23 -4.03 0.76 -8.23
CA ALA A 23 -5.46 0.62 -8.51
C ALA A 23 -5.77 0.34 -9.98
N SER A 24 -5.13 1.09 -10.90
CA SER A 24 -5.47 1.06 -12.33
C SER A 24 -4.62 0.09 -13.17
N GLY A 25 -3.46 -0.34 -12.65
CA GLY A 25 -2.48 -1.14 -13.39
C GLY A 25 -1.72 -0.37 -14.47
N ARG A 26 -1.90 0.93 -14.59
CA ARG A 26 -1.27 1.77 -15.60
C ARG A 26 -0.81 3.11 -15.04
N ARG A 27 0.09 3.78 -15.74
CA ARG A 27 0.55 5.11 -15.37
C ARG A 27 -0.52 6.15 -15.69
N VAL A 28 -0.52 7.24 -14.94
CA VAL A 28 -1.35 8.42 -15.22
C VAL A 28 -0.96 9.00 -16.58
N ASP A 29 -1.92 9.16 -17.48
CA ASP A 29 -1.74 9.92 -18.71
C ASP A 29 -2.16 11.38 -18.47
N PRO A 30 -1.23 12.35 -18.44
CA PRO A 30 -1.56 13.75 -18.21
C PRO A 30 -2.40 14.39 -19.31
N ARG A 31 -2.50 13.73 -20.46
CA ARG A 31 -3.36 14.18 -21.58
C ARG A 31 -4.79 13.65 -21.46
N SER A 32 -4.99 12.63 -20.64
CA SER A 32 -6.30 12.03 -20.40
C SER A 32 -7.00 12.77 -19.28
N TRP A 33 -8.03 13.54 -19.59
CA TRP A 33 -8.83 14.27 -18.60
C TRP A 33 -9.44 13.35 -17.50
N PRO A 34 -9.93 12.14 -17.78
CA PRO A 34 -10.35 11.19 -16.75
C PRO A 34 -9.24 10.81 -15.78
N ASP A 35 -8.00 10.60 -16.27
CA ASP A 35 -6.87 10.24 -15.42
C ASP A 35 -6.45 11.39 -14.51
N VAL A 36 -6.42 12.61 -15.05
CA VAL A 36 -6.09 13.81 -14.27
C VAL A 36 -7.11 14.03 -13.16
N ARG A 37 -8.41 13.82 -13.45
CA ARG A 37 -9.46 13.91 -12.43
C ARG A 37 -9.31 12.84 -11.35
N LEU A 38 -9.06 11.58 -11.74
CA LEU A 38 -8.90 10.47 -10.81
C LEU A 38 -7.65 10.67 -9.94
N PHE A 39 -6.56 11.12 -10.53
CA PHE A 39 -5.34 11.48 -9.80
C PHE A 39 -5.57 12.64 -8.83
N GLY A 40 -6.23 13.71 -9.29
CA GLY A 40 -6.59 14.86 -8.45
C GLY A 40 -7.50 14.47 -7.29
N LEU A 41 -8.47 13.58 -7.55
CA LEU A 41 -9.31 13.00 -6.50
C LEU A 41 -8.49 12.20 -5.50
N GLY A 42 -7.54 11.38 -5.97
CA GLY A 42 -6.62 10.62 -5.12
C GLY A 42 -5.79 11.53 -4.22
N LEU A 43 -5.25 12.63 -4.76
CA LEU A 43 -4.56 13.66 -3.97
C LEU A 43 -5.50 14.30 -2.94
N LEU A 44 -6.68 14.70 -3.35
CA LEU A 44 -7.66 15.30 -2.43
C LEU A 44 -7.99 14.34 -1.28
N LEU A 45 -8.26 13.08 -1.58
CA LEU A 45 -8.54 12.05 -0.58
C LEU A 45 -7.33 11.81 0.33
N LEU A 46 -6.11 11.81 -0.20
CA LEU A 46 -4.90 11.68 0.60
C LEU A 46 -4.80 12.78 1.65
N PHE A 47 -5.11 14.03 1.30
CA PHE A 47 -5.02 15.17 2.24
C PHE A 47 -6.23 15.28 3.18
N THR A 48 -7.42 14.91 2.73
CA THR A 48 -8.67 15.09 3.51
C THR A 48 -8.99 13.87 4.39
N CYS A 49 -8.66 12.66 3.92
CA CYS A 49 -8.97 11.42 4.62
C CYS A 49 -7.83 10.89 5.47
N THR A 50 -6.63 11.50 5.42
CA THR A 50 -5.54 11.13 6.31
C THR A 50 -5.86 11.55 7.73
N ALA A 51 -5.85 10.59 8.64
CA ALA A 51 -6.03 10.89 10.05
C ALA A 51 -4.91 11.82 10.56
N ARG A 52 -5.27 12.94 11.19
CA ARG A 52 -4.35 13.94 11.73
C ARG A 52 -3.27 14.38 10.73
N PRO A 53 -3.64 15.03 9.60
CA PRO A 53 -2.69 15.38 8.53
C PRO A 53 -1.54 16.26 9.03
N GLY A 54 -1.77 17.09 10.07
CA GLY A 54 -0.71 17.86 10.72
C GLY A 54 0.43 16.99 11.23
N VAL A 55 0.14 15.81 11.75
CA VAL A 55 1.13 14.87 12.30
C VAL A 55 1.70 13.98 11.19
N THR A 56 0.85 13.44 10.33
CA THR A 56 1.24 12.42 9.35
C THR A 56 1.90 12.98 8.11
N ILE A 57 1.60 14.24 7.74
CA ILE A 57 2.08 14.87 6.51
C ILE A 57 3.05 16.02 6.80
N TYR A 58 2.73 16.90 7.77
CA TYR A 58 3.46 18.15 7.95
C TYR A 58 4.50 18.12 9.06
N TRP A 59 4.35 17.27 10.08
CA TRP A 59 5.36 17.15 11.12
C TRP A 59 6.47 16.20 10.67
N LEU A 60 7.74 16.68 10.71
CA LEU A 60 8.90 15.96 10.18
C LEU A 60 8.98 14.51 10.64
N SER A 61 8.95 14.28 11.95
CA SER A 61 9.06 12.93 12.53
C SER A 61 7.85 12.05 12.18
N GLY A 62 6.65 12.62 12.16
CA GLY A 62 5.44 11.90 11.77
C GLY A 62 5.42 11.60 10.28
N ALA A 63 5.73 12.59 9.45
CA ALA A 63 5.75 12.39 7.99
C ALA A 63 6.77 11.36 7.55
N THR A 64 7.98 11.35 8.12
CA THR A 64 8.99 10.33 7.81
C THR A 64 8.56 8.93 8.21
N ASN A 65 7.86 8.81 9.35
CA ASN A 65 7.39 7.52 9.83
C ASN A 65 6.14 7.01 9.06
N TYR A 66 5.20 7.90 8.73
CA TYR A 66 3.94 7.51 8.09
C TYR A 66 3.96 7.72 6.57
N SER A 67 4.07 8.95 6.09
CA SER A 67 3.95 9.23 4.65
C SER A 67 5.14 8.72 3.84
N TRP A 68 6.36 8.94 4.30
CA TRP A 68 7.55 8.46 3.60
C TRP A 68 7.69 6.94 3.73
N GLY A 69 7.37 6.40 4.92
CA GLY A 69 7.27 4.96 5.10
C GLY A 69 6.25 4.33 4.16
N ALA A 70 5.05 4.92 4.05
CA ALA A 70 4.03 4.49 3.10
C ALA A 70 4.51 4.57 1.65
N ALA A 71 5.29 5.61 1.28
CA ALA A 71 5.84 5.73 -0.07
C ALA A 71 6.82 4.59 -0.40
N VAL A 72 7.69 4.22 0.53
CA VAL A 72 8.61 3.09 0.37
C VAL A 72 7.81 1.79 0.25
N TRP A 73 6.83 1.59 1.12
CA TRP A 73 5.97 0.41 1.13
C TRP A 73 5.14 0.26 -0.15
N LEU A 74 4.47 1.33 -0.61
CA LEU A 74 3.74 1.32 -1.88
C LEU A 74 4.66 1.14 -3.08
N GLY A 75 5.85 1.75 -3.06
CA GLY A 75 6.87 1.55 -4.08
C GLY A 75 7.29 0.07 -4.20
N PHE A 76 7.46 -0.61 -3.06
CA PHE A 76 7.68 -2.04 -3.02
C PHE A 76 6.51 -2.82 -3.62
N LEU A 77 5.26 -2.51 -3.26
CA LEU A 77 4.07 -3.16 -3.82
C LEU A 77 3.90 -2.92 -5.33
N CYS A 78 4.31 -1.76 -5.84
CA CYS A 78 4.29 -1.46 -7.27
C CYS A 78 5.13 -2.44 -8.11
N LEU A 79 6.22 -2.99 -7.55
CA LEU A 79 7.00 -4.03 -8.22
C LEU A 79 6.17 -5.31 -8.44
N TYR A 80 5.37 -5.68 -7.46
CA TYR A 80 4.52 -6.87 -7.50
C TYR A 80 3.27 -6.68 -8.37
N ARG A 81 2.78 -5.44 -8.50
CA ARG A 81 1.67 -5.14 -9.42
C ARG A 81 2.04 -5.47 -10.87
N GLY A 82 3.28 -5.22 -11.27
CA GLY A 82 3.77 -5.57 -12.59
C GLY A 82 3.72 -7.07 -12.92
N LEU A 83 3.77 -7.96 -11.91
CA LEU A 83 3.55 -9.40 -12.13
C LEU A 83 2.13 -9.71 -12.60
N LEU A 84 1.14 -9.00 -12.05
CA LEU A 84 -0.25 -9.19 -12.43
C LEU A 84 -0.48 -8.70 -13.87
N GLU A 85 0.14 -7.60 -14.27
CA GLU A 85 0.03 -7.06 -15.64
C GLU A 85 0.65 -7.99 -16.68
N ASP A 86 1.85 -8.53 -16.38
CA ASP A 86 2.52 -9.51 -17.25
C ASP A 86 1.65 -10.77 -17.41
N ALA A 87 1.00 -11.20 -16.32
CA ALA A 87 0.11 -12.34 -16.31
C ALA A 87 -1.22 -12.06 -17.06
N GLU A 88 -1.77 -10.85 -16.96
CA GLU A 88 -3.00 -10.44 -17.66
C GLU A 88 -2.80 -10.28 -19.17
N SER A 89 -1.63 -9.83 -19.61
CA SER A 89 -1.34 -9.57 -21.02
C SER A 89 -1.13 -10.84 -21.85
N GLY A 90 -1.25 -12.03 -21.25
CA GLY A 90 -1.05 -13.32 -21.96
C GLY A 90 0.36 -13.48 -22.57
N ARG A 91 1.25 -12.54 -22.30
CA ARG A 91 2.66 -12.67 -22.65
C ARG A 91 3.22 -13.78 -21.77
N LYS A 92 3.14 -15.01 -22.28
CA LYS A 92 3.90 -16.14 -21.72
C LYS A 92 5.32 -15.63 -21.58
N GLY A 93 5.68 -15.30 -20.36
CA GLY A 93 6.85 -14.52 -20.08
C GLY A 93 8.03 -15.19 -20.71
N ASP A 94 8.71 -14.45 -21.57
CA ASP A 94 10.10 -14.69 -21.83
C ASP A 94 10.78 -14.71 -20.45
N SER A 95 10.99 -15.91 -19.89
CA SER A 95 11.48 -16.14 -18.52
C SER A 95 12.76 -15.34 -18.22
N GLY A 96 13.52 -15.01 -19.26
CA GLY A 96 14.74 -14.21 -19.16
C GLY A 96 14.47 -12.72 -18.91
N ARG A 97 13.41 -12.13 -19.48
CA ARG A 97 13.11 -10.71 -19.34
C ARG A 97 12.46 -10.40 -17.98
N ASN A 98 11.76 -11.37 -17.40
CA ASN A 98 11.11 -11.21 -16.11
C ASN A 98 12.08 -11.43 -14.92
N ASN A 99 13.27 -11.97 -15.18
CA ASN A 99 14.30 -12.26 -14.17
C ASN A 99 15.47 -11.26 -14.26
N SER A 100 15.17 -9.97 -14.54
CA SER A 100 16.21 -8.95 -14.67
C SER A 100 16.86 -8.65 -13.32
N TRP A 101 18.19 -8.49 -13.31
CA TRP A 101 18.97 -8.08 -12.15
C TRP A 101 18.48 -6.75 -11.55
N GLY A 102 17.94 -5.86 -12.41
CA GLY A 102 17.33 -4.60 -11.97
C GLY A 102 16.09 -4.82 -11.08
N LYS A 103 15.21 -5.76 -11.46
CA LYS A 103 14.03 -6.10 -10.61
C LYS A 103 14.47 -6.77 -9.31
N PHE A 104 15.51 -7.62 -9.36
CA PHE A 104 16.07 -8.24 -8.17
C PHE A 104 16.65 -7.20 -7.21
N ALA A 105 17.49 -6.30 -7.71
CA ALA A 105 18.08 -5.23 -6.91
C ALA A 105 17.00 -4.30 -6.34
N ALA A 106 16.00 -3.91 -7.15
CA ALA A 106 14.89 -3.10 -6.69
C ALA A 106 14.06 -3.80 -5.61
N ALA A 107 13.79 -5.10 -5.76
CA ALA A 107 13.06 -5.89 -4.78
C ALA A 107 13.83 -6.02 -3.46
N ALA A 108 15.15 -6.20 -3.51
CA ALA A 108 16.01 -6.23 -2.32
C ALA A 108 16.09 -4.86 -1.63
N VAL A 109 16.39 -3.81 -2.40
CA VAL A 109 16.56 -2.43 -1.88
C VAL A 109 15.28 -1.87 -1.30
N LEU A 110 14.11 -2.15 -1.91
CA LEU A 110 12.81 -1.67 -1.40
C LEU A 110 12.21 -2.63 -0.38
N GLY A 111 12.45 -3.93 -0.49
CA GLY A 111 11.85 -4.92 0.39
C GLY A 111 12.25 -4.75 1.85
N PHE A 112 13.53 -4.60 2.13
CA PHE A 112 14.03 -4.45 3.50
C PHE A 112 13.47 -3.19 4.18
N PRO A 113 13.62 -1.97 3.61
CA PRO A 113 13.00 -0.79 4.22
C PRO A 113 11.47 -0.89 4.30
N ALA A 114 10.80 -1.47 3.30
CA ALA A 114 9.33 -1.65 3.35
C ALA A 114 8.90 -2.50 4.54
N GLY A 115 9.70 -3.51 4.93
CA GLY A 115 9.49 -4.30 6.15
C GLY A 115 9.70 -3.50 7.44
N MET A 116 10.54 -2.46 7.39
CA MET A 116 10.87 -1.61 8.55
C MET A 116 9.98 -0.38 8.70
N THR A 117 9.07 -0.11 7.77
CA THR A 117 8.31 1.16 7.77
C THR A 117 7.35 1.30 8.94
N ASN A 118 6.54 0.29 9.20
CA ASN A 118 5.53 0.32 10.26
C ASN A 118 5.09 -1.09 10.64
N GLU A 119 5.02 -1.37 11.93
CA GLU A 119 4.58 -2.66 12.47
C GLU A 119 3.15 -3.04 12.04
N ASN A 120 2.28 -2.06 11.84
CA ASN A 120 0.89 -2.30 11.44
C ASN A 120 0.77 -2.78 9.98
N ASN A 121 1.76 -2.48 9.14
CA ASN A 121 1.75 -2.89 7.72
C ASN A 121 2.21 -4.34 7.52
N ILE A 122 2.91 -4.91 8.51
CA ILE A 122 3.54 -6.24 8.39
C ILE A 122 2.51 -7.34 8.10
N PRO A 123 1.44 -7.52 8.92
CA PRO A 123 0.48 -8.59 8.67
C PRO A 123 -0.24 -8.44 7.33
N GLY A 124 -0.64 -7.21 6.98
CA GLY A 124 -1.29 -6.91 5.71
C GLY A 124 -0.41 -7.20 4.51
N THR A 125 0.88 -6.87 4.60
CA THR A 125 1.85 -7.14 3.54
C THR A 125 2.05 -8.64 3.35
N TRP A 126 2.21 -9.40 4.41
CA TRP A 126 2.39 -10.86 4.34
C TRP A 126 1.14 -11.54 3.77
N LEU A 127 -0.05 -11.11 4.19
CA LEU A 127 -1.31 -11.60 3.66
C LEU A 127 -1.42 -11.31 2.15
N LEU A 128 -1.10 -10.10 1.73
CA LEU A 128 -1.15 -9.69 0.32
C LEU A 128 -0.16 -10.47 -0.54
N LEU A 129 1.09 -10.58 -0.11
CA LEU A 129 2.11 -11.34 -0.84
C LEU A 129 1.83 -12.84 -0.84
N GLY A 130 1.29 -13.37 0.27
CA GLY A 130 0.82 -14.75 0.35
C GLY A 130 -0.34 -15.02 -0.60
N ALA A 131 -1.34 -14.13 -0.65
CA ALA A 131 -2.46 -14.24 -1.58
C ALA A 131 -1.98 -14.15 -3.05
N LEU A 132 -1.05 -13.25 -3.35
CA LEU A 132 -0.44 -13.14 -4.67
C LEU A 132 0.34 -14.42 -5.05
N PHE A 133 1.10 -14.98 -4.13
CA PHE A 133 1.79 -16.26 -4.31
C PHE A 133 0.79 -17.37 -4.65
N VAL A 134 -0.27 -17.52 -3.84
CA VAL A 134 -1.33 -18.52 -4.06
C VAL A 134 -1.99 -18.32 -5.42
N PHE A 135 -2.35 -17.08 -5.75
CA PHE A 135 -3.00 -16.77 -7.01
C PHE A 135 -2.13 -17.13 -8.22
N VAL A 136 -0.88 -16.68 -8.26
CA VAL A 136 0.01 -16.92 -9.40
C VAL A 136 0.43 -18.40 -9.46
N ARG A 137 0.75 -19.01 -8.31
CA ARG A 137 1.31 -20.36 -8.29
C ARG A 137 0.28 -21.46 -8.38
N LEU A 138 -0.88 -21.30 -7.68
CA LEU A 138 -1.89 -22.36 -7.58
C LEU A 138 -3.04 -22.13 -8.56
N VAL A 139 -3.50 -20.91 -8.75
CA VAL A 139 -4.63 -20.62 -9.64
C VAL A 139 -4.14 -20.53 -11.09
N ARG A 140 -3.13 -19.71 -11.35
CA ARG A 140 -2.58 -19.52 -12.71
C ARG A 140 -1.57 -20.59 -13.11
N LYS A 141 -1.02 -21.35 -12.16
CA LYS A 141 0.00 -22.40 -12.36
C LYS A 141 1.27 -21.88 -13.04
N GLU A 142 1.59 -20.59 -12.88
CA GLU A 142 2.77 -19.95 -13.44
C GLU A 142 3.95 -20.02 -12.47
N LYS A 143 5.18 -19.99 -13.03
CA LYS A 143 6.40 -19.93 -12.22
C LYS A 143 6.65 -18.50 -11.77
N LEU A 144 6.86 -18.31 -10.48
CA LEU A 144 7.25 -17.02 -9.93
C LEU A 144 8.72 -16.73 -10.22
N PRO A 145 9.07 -15.49 -10.58
CA PRO A 145 10.44 -15.10 -10.82
C PRO A 145 11.27 -15.07 -9.52
N LEU A 146 12.58 -15.23 -9.62
CA LEU A 146 13.47 -15.28 -8.45
C LEU A 146 13.41 -14.01 -7.61
N TRP A 147 13.26 -12.84 -8.26
CA TRP A 147 13.16 -11.57 -7.56
C TRP A 147 11.93 -11.46 -6.64
N PHE A 148 10.85 -12.22 -6.91
CA PHE A 148 9.69 -12.30 -6.02
C PHE A 148 10.09 -12.84 -4.64
N TYR A 149 10.82 -13.96 -4.65
CA TYR A 149 11.28 -14.60 -3.41
C TYR A 149 12.33 -13.74 -2.69
N ALA A 150 13.21 -13.09 -3.45
CA ALA A 150 14.19 -12.17 -2.88
C ALA A 150 13.49 -11.00 -2.17
N GLY A 151 12.55 -10.32 -2.84
CA GLY A 151 11.81 -9.22 -2.24
C GLY A 151 11.02 -9.64 -1.01
N LEU A 152 10.39 -10.82 -1.05
CA LEU A 152 9.70 -11.40 0.13
C LEU A 152 10.69 -11.64 1.28
N ALA A 153 11.84 -12.27 1.00
CA ALA A 153 12.85 -12.55 2.01
C ALA A 153 13.41 -11.29 2.66
N PHE A 154 13.74 -10.26 1.85
CA PHE A 154 14.20 -8.97 2.37
C PHE A 154 13.12 -8.23 3.17
N GLN A 155 11.86 -8.28 2.71
CA GLN A 155 10.74 -7.68 3.43
C GLN A 155 10.51 -8.39 4.78
N VAL A 156 10.56 -9.72 4.83
CA VAL A 156 10.47 -10.49 6.08
C VAL A 156 11.64 -10.15 7.00
N ALA A 157 12.88 -10.07 6.48
CA ALA A 157 14.05 -9.68 7.27
C ALA A 157 13.89 -8.29 7.86
N GLY A 158 13.45 -7.29 7.08
CA GLY A 158 13.14 -5.95 7.55
C GLY A 158 12.05 -5.94 8.63
N SER A 159 10.98 -6.72 8.43
CA SER A 159 9.90 -6.86 9.41
C SER A 159 10.38 -7.48 10.73
N LEU A 160 11.22 -8.51 10.66
CA LEU A 160 11.82 -9.11 11.85
C LEU A 160 12.73 -8.12 12.58
N CYS A 161 13.58 -7.38 11.86
CA CYS A 161 14.39 -6.32 12.46
C CYS A 161 13.51 -5.28 13.16
N MET A 162 12.40 -4.89 12.56
CA MET A 162 11.43 -3.95 13.16
C MET A 162 10.79 -4.54 14.42
N LEU A 163 10.28 -5.77 14.37
CA LEU A 163 9.59 -6.43 15.49
C LEU A 163 10.51 -6.72 16.68
N LEU A 164 11.79 -7.01 16.40
CA LEU A 164 12.80 -7.28 17.41
C LEU A 164 13.46 -6.01 17.96
N ALA A 165 13.12 -4.84 17.41
CA ALA A 165 13.69 -3.58 17.85
C ALA A 165 13.31 -3.26 19.32
N PRO A 166 14.28 -2.90 20.20
CA PRO A 166 14.01 -2.62 21.61
C PRO A 166 12.97 -1.50 21.83
N GLY A 167 12.86 -0.57 20.88
CA GLY A 167 11.87 0.52 20.93
C GLY A 167 10.41 0.05 20.82
N ILE A 168 10.15 -1.13 20.23
CA ILE A 168 8.79 -1.69 20.20
C ILE A 168 8.40 -2.23 21.56
N SER A 169 9.28 -3.02 22.20
CA SER A 169 9.04 -3.52 23.55
C SER A 169 8.85 -2.37 24.55
N ALA A 170 9.69 -1.34 24.47
CA ALA A 170 9.55 -0.15 25.31
C ALA A 170 8.22 0.58 25.11
N ARG A 171 7.75 0.71 23.85
CA ARG A 171 6.43 1.29 23.54
C ARG A 171 5.28 0.42 24.04
N MET A 172 5.38 -0.90 23.91
CA MET A 172 4.36 -1.82 24.43
C MET A 172 4.26 -1.73 25.97
N HIS A 173 5.38 -1.67 26.67
CA HIS A 173 5.40 -1.51 28.13
C HIS A 173 4.87 -0.14 28.59
N SER A 174 5.16 0.94 27.86
CA SER A 174 4.68 2.28 28.20
C SER A 174 3.20 2.50 27.87
N ALA A 175 2.70 1.86 26.81
CA ALA A 175 1.32 2.01 26.38
C ALA A 175 0.32 1.22 27.24
N THR A 176 0.78 0.22 28.00
CA THR A 176 -0.07 -0.64 28.83
C THR A 176 0.64 -0.95 30.14
N PRO A 177 0.68 0.03 31.08
CA PRO A 177 1.22 -0.24 32.42
C PRO A 177 0.40 -1.37 33.10
N GLY A 178 1.03 -2.50 33.37
CA GLY A 178 0.40 -3.65 33.99
C GLY A 178 0.12 -4.85 33.09
N CYS A 179 0.26 -4.75 31.79
CA CYS A 179 0.22 -5.92 30.88
C CYS A 179 1.60 -6.58 30.82
N ALA A 180 1.91 -7.37 31.84
CA ALA A 180 3.17 -8.14 31.91
C ALA A 180 3.20 -9.34 30.95
N GLU A 181 2.09 -9.69 30.29
CA GLU A 181 2.01 -10.85 29.41
C GLU A 181 1.49 -10.53 28.02
N PRO A 182 2.19 -10.99 26.95
CA PRO A 182 1.79 -10.74 25.55
C PRO A 182 0.40 -11.28 25.21
N LEU A 183 -0.02 -12.38 25.85
CA LEU A 183 -1.30 -13.03 25.59
C LEU A 183 -2.48 -12.33 26.29
N SER A 184 -2.29 -11.79 27.50
CA SER A 184 -3.33 -11.01 28.16
C SER A 184 -3.63 -9.72 27.41
N GLY A 185 -2.59 -9.08 26.82
CA GLY A 185 -2.76 -7.93 25.94
C GLY A 185 -3.52 -8.24 24.65
N PHE A 186 -3.45 -9.47 24.13
CA PHE A 186 -4.23 -9.88 22.97
C PHE A 186 -5.72 -9.96 23.31
N TRP A 187 -6.09 -10.61 24.38
CA TRP A 187 -7.48 -10.75 24.82
C TRP A 187 -8.12 -9.41 25.20
N SER A 188 -7.42 -8.57 25.96
CA SER A 188 -7.91 -7.22 26.29
C SER A 188 -8.14 -6.34 25.06
N ARG A 189 -7.37 -6.54 24.00
CA ARG A 189 -7.58 -5.86 22.72
C ARG A 189 -8.83 -6.36 22.00
N TRP A 190 -9.15 -7.66 22.08
CA TRP A 190 -10.41 -8.20 21.54
C TRP A 190 -11.63 -7.65 22.30
N GLU A 191 -11.57 -7.53 23.62
CA GLU A 191 -12.61 -6.91 24.41
C GLU A 191 -12.78 -5.42 24.13
N ALA A 192 -11.69 -4.73 23.78
CA ALA A 192 -11.71 -3.32 23.37
C ALA A 192 -12.17 -3.12 21.90
N LEU A 193 -12.19 -4.18 21.07
CA LEU A 193 -12.50 -4.08 19.65
C LEU A 193 -13.89 -3.43 19.37
N PRO A 194 -14.99 -3.79 20.07
CA PRO A 194 -16.26 -3.14 19.86
C PRO A 194 -16.23 -1.65 20.14
N SER A 195 -15.54 -1.23 21.21
CA SER A 195 -15.41 0.19 21.57
C SER A 195 -14.53 0.95 20.56
N LEU A 196 -13.50 0.31 20.02
CA LEU A 196 -12.67 0.85 18.95
C LEU A 196 -13.47 1.00 17.66
N LEU A 197 -14.25 -0.01 17.26
CA LEU A 197 -15.11 0.05 16.09
C LEU A 197 -16.18 1.13 16.23
N LEU A 198 -16.77 1.29 17.41
CA LEU A 198 -17.72 2.37 17.68
C LEU A 198 -17.06 3.76 17.60
N ARG A 199 -15.80 3.90 18.04
CA ARG A 199 -15.06 5.16 17.91
C ARG A 199 -14.54 5.40 16.49
N MET A 200 -14.30 4.35 15.70
CA MET A 200 -13.87 4.49 14.32
C MET A 200 -14.92 5.19 13.43
N HIS A 201 -16.22 5.15 13.79
CA HIS A 201 -17.23 5.87 13.00
C HIS A 201 -16.97 7.39 12.98
N GLU A 202 -16.43 7.97 14.08
CA GLU A 202 -16.08 9.40 14.14
C GLU A 202 -14.95 9.76 13.17
N TYR A 203 -14.03 8.82 12.91
CA TYR A 203 -12.88 9.03 12.03
C TYR A 203 -13.11 8.51 10.59
N LEU A 204 -14.00 7.53 10.42
CA LEU A 204 -14.25 6.89 9.12
C LEU A 204 -15.48 7.46 8.42
N ALA A 205 -16.40 8.13 9.11
CA ALA A 205 -17.61 8.64 8.49
C ALA A 205 -17.31 9.56 7.30
N LEU A 206 -16.42 10.53 7.47
CA LEU A 206 -16.02 11.43 6.40
C LEU A 206 -15.26 10.73 5.26
N PRO A 207 -14.21 9.91 5.52
CA PRO A 207 -13.55 9.10 4.48
C PRO A 207 -14.51 8.18 3.73
N VAL A 208 -15.42 7.51 4.44
CA VAL A 208 -16.41 6.61 3.81
C VAL A 208 -17.38 7.41 2.94
N LEU A 209 -17.92 8.52 3.44
CA LEU A 209 -18.81 9.38 2.67
C LEU A 209 -18.13 9.94 1.42
N LEU A 210 -16.88 10.40 1.56
CA LEU A 210 -16.09 10.90 0.42
C LEU A 210 -15.76 9.76 -0.55
N GLY A 211 -15.43 8.56 -0.04
CA GLY A 211 -15.20 7.37 -0.87
C GLY A 211 -16.44 6.95 -1.64
N VAL A 212 -17.61 6.94 -1.00
CA VAL A 212 -18.90 6.65 -1.64
C VAL A 212 -19.26 7.73 -2.66
N ALA A 213 -19.10 9.01 -2.32
CA ALA A 213 -19.33 10.11 -3.24
C ALA A 213 -18.38 10.03 -4.46
N ALA A 214 -17.10 9.75 -4.23
CA ALA A 214 -16.12 9.54 -5.29
C ALA A 214 -16.48 8.35 -6.17
N ALA A 215 -16.83 7.22 -5.59
CA ALA A 215 -17.28 6.03 -6.31
C ALA A 215 -18.56 6.31 -7.13
N TRP A 216 -19.51 7.07 -6.58
CA TRP A 216 -20.71 7.46 -7.28
C TRP A 216 -20.43 8.41 -8.45
N VAL A 217 -19.56 9.40 -8.26
CA VAL A 217 -19.14 10.32 -9.34
C VAL A 217 -18.42 9.54 -10.44
N LEU A 218 -17.50 8.65 -10.07
CA LEU A 218 -16.81 7.77 -11.02
C LEU A 218 -17.81 6.87 -11.75
N TRP A 219 -18.69 6.21 -11.03
CA TRP A 219 -19.73 5.35 -11.63
C TRP A 219 -20.60 6.15 -12.62
N LYS A 220 -21.08 7.35 -12.25
CA LYS A 220 -21.87 8.20 -13.11
C LYS A 220 -21.10 8.67 -14.35
N THR A 221 -19.80 9.00 -14.19
CA THR A 221 -18.94 9.45 -15.30
C THR A 221 -18.67 8.29 -16.26
N PHE A 222 -18.38 7.10 -15.75
CA PHE A 222 -18.08 5.91 -16.55
C PHE A 222 -19.33 5.29 -17.18
N HIS A 223 -20.49 5.34 -16.53
CA HIS A 223 -21.75 4.86 -17.14
C HIS A 223 -22.27 5.77 -18.25
N ARG A 224 -21.91 7.02 -18.24
CA ARG A 224 -22.27 7.96 -19.31
C ARG A 224 -21.49 7.71 -20.60
N ASP A 225 -20.34 7.05 -20.51
CA ASP A 225 -19.44 6.80 -21.64
C ASP A 225 -19.21 5.29 -21.82
N ARG A 226 -20.26 4.60 -22.27
CA ARG A 226 -20.28 3.14 -22.51
C ARG A 226 -19.17 2.64 -23.43
N ASN A 227 -18.58 3.52 -24.25
CA ASN A 227 -17.52 3.19 -25.19
C ASN A 227 -16.12 3.16 -24.53
N SER A 228 -15.92 3.87 -23.42
CA SER A 228 -14.65 3.82 -22.68
C SER A 228 -14.54 2.59 -21.77
N PHE A 229 -15.65 1.95 -21.41
CA PHE A 229 -15.68 0.73 -20.59
C PHE A 229 -15.16 -0.52 -21.32
N ARG A 230 -15.08 -0.51 -22.65
CA ARG A 230 -14.44 -1.61 -23.41
C ARG A 230 -12.94 -1.73 -23.17
N ALA A 231 -12.31 -0.66 -22.70
CA ALA A 231 -10.89 -0.69 -22.32
C ALA A 231 -10.65 -1.29 -20.91
N TRP A 232 -11.70 -1.42 -20.10
CA TRP A 232 -11.68 -2.01 -18.75
C TRP A 232 -12.21 -3.45 -18.72
N LYS A 233 -12.24 -4.13 -19.85
CA LYS A 233 -12.44 -5.57 -19.82
C LYS A 233 -11.27 -6.21 -19.10
N ILE A 234 -11.41 -6.38 -17.78
CA ILE A 234 -10.74 -7.44 -17.06
C ILE A 234 -11.23 -8.72 -17.73
N PRO A 235 -10.41 -9.46 -18.45
CA PRO A 235 -10.86 -10.74 -18.99
C PRO A 235 -10.95 -11.71 -17.82
N PHE A 236 -12.13 -11.78 -17.21
CA PHE A 236 -12.56 -12.96 -16.51
C PHE A 236 -13.02 -13.94 -17.59
N GLY A 237 -12.08 -14.69 -18.11
CA GLY A 237 -12.28 -15.79 -19.03
C GLY A 237 -11.18 -16.81 -18.83
#